data_d16593631a17c97241c179f5165e7e65
#
_entry.id   d16593631a17c97241c179f5165e7e65
#
_cell.length_a   1.000
_cell.length_b   1.000
_cell.length_c   1.000
_cell.angle_alpha   90.00
_cell.angle_beta   90.00
_cell.angle_gamma   90.00
#
_symmetry.space_group_name_H-M   'P 1'
#
loop_
_entity.id
_entity.type
_entity.pdbx_description
1 polymer ?
#
loop_
_entity_poly.entity_id
_entity_poly.type
_entity_poly.pdbx_seq_one_letter_code
_entity_poly.pdbx_strand_id
1 'polypeptide(L)'
;MSFLLRVYQSLPVIKQLSDIRRTLASLPQYIQVMKTASVIQALAAIKASDPRYADPRRLLVHGAQYWSQNYEDGMIAEIFRRIGTTSRTFLEIGVGDGSENNTTALLATGWSGWWIEG
;
A
#
# COMPACT_ATOMS: atom_id res chain seq x y z
N MET A 1 0.76 -42.62 -3.89
CA MET A 1 2.05 -42.10 -4.34
C MET A 1 3.08 -43.23 -4.22
N SER A 2 3.73 -43.61 -5.35
CA SER A 2 4.60 -44.79 -5.44
C SER A 2 5.81 -44.66 -4.53
N PHE A 3 6.26 -45.75 -3.92
CA PHE A 3 7.47 -45.85 -3.10
C PHE A 3 8.71 -45.34 -3.82
N LEU A 4 8.83 -45.60 -5.13
CA LEU A 4 9.92 -45.11 -5.98
C LEU A 4 9.97 -43.59 -6.06
N LEU A 5 8.83 -42.93 -6.07
CA LEU A 5 8.75 -41.44 -6.10
C LEU A 5 9.28 -40.85 -4.78
N ARG A 6 9.03 -41.50 -3.64
CA ARG A 6 9.55 -41.05 -2.34
C ARG A 6 11.06 -41.23 -2.24
N VAL A 7 11.61 -42.32 -2.74
CA VAL A 7 13.06 -42.57 -2.76
C VAL A 7 13.75 -41.54 -3.67
N TYR A 8 13.20 -41.29 -4.86
CA TYR A 8 13.73 -40.28 -5.78
C TYR A 8 13.77 -38.86 -5.17
N GLN A 9 12.72 -38.48 -4.47
CA GLN A 9 12.65 -37.16 -3.81
C GLN A 9 13.57 -37.04 -2.58
N SER A 10 14.06 -38.14 -2.02
CA SER A 10 14.98 -38.15 -0.88
C SER A 10 16.46 -38.07 -1.27
N LEU A 11 16.80 -38.20 -2.54
CA LEU A 11 18.19 -38.09 -2.99
C LEU A 11 18.73 -36.67 -2.69
N PRO A 12 19.92 -36.53 -2.07
CA PRO A 12 20.48 -35.25 -1.66
C PRO A 12 20.53 -34.19 -2.78
N VAL A 13 20.92 -34.62 -3.97
CA VAL A 13 21.01 -33.74 -5.14
C VAL A 13 19.64 -33.18 -5.56
N ILE A 14 18.61 -34.04 -5.54
CA ILE A 14 17.24 -33.63 -5.91
C ILE A 14 16.65 -32.67 -4.87
N LYS A 15 16.94 -32.91 -3.60
CA LYS A 15 16.57 -32.01 -2.52
C LYS A 15 17.22 -30.65 -2.70
N GLN A 16 18.54 -30.59 -2.94
CA GLN A 16 19.26 -29.35 -3.22
C GLN A 16 18.70 -28.59 -4.43
N LEU A 17 18.42 -29.30 -5.52
CA LEU A 17 17.81 -28.68 -6.71
C LEU A 17 16.41 -28.11 -6.41
N SER A 18 15.60 -28.81 -5.62
CA SER A 18 14.29 -28.34 -5.22
C SER A 18 14.38 -27.09 -4.34
N ASP A 19 15.33 -27.05 -3.41
CA ASP A 19 15.58 -25.90 -2.53
C ASP A 19 16.09 -24.68 -3.31
N ILE A 20 17.02 -24.88 -4.24
CA ILE A 20 17.49 -23.84 -5.15
C ILE A 20 16.31 -23.27 -5.98
N ARG A 21 15.49 -24.16 -6.57
CA ARG A 21 14.31 -23.74 -7.33
C ARG A 21 13.34 -22.93 -6.48
N ARG A 22 13.09 -23.34 -5.24
CA ARG A 22 12.21 -22.63 -4.30
C ARG A 22 12.78 -21.24 -3.97
N THR A 23 14.08 -21.16 -3.68
CA THR A 23 14.76 -19.90 -3.40
C THR A 23 14.69 -18.96 -4.62
N LEU A 24 15.00 -19.47 -5.83
CA LEU A 24 14.90 -18.69 -7.05
C LEU A 24 13.47 -18.19 -7.32
N ALA A 25 12.46 -19.00 -7.04
CA ALA A 25 11.06 -18.62 -7.20
C ALA A 25 10.63 -17.51 -6.24
N SER A 26 11.27 -17.38 -5.07
CA SER A 26 10.98 -16.31 -4.11
C SER A 26 11.74 -15.01 -4.36
N LEU A 27 12.82 -15.02 -5.14
CA LEU A 27 13.65 -13.83 -5.41
C LEU A 27 12.86 -12.63 -5.95
N PRO A 28 11.91 -12.77 -6.92
CA PRO A 28 11.16 -11.63 -7.41
C PRO A 28 10.39 -10.89 -6.31
N GLN A 29 9.80 -11.65 -5.37
CA GLN A 29 9.09 -11.07 -4.25
C GLN A 29 10.03 -10.30 -3.32
N TYR A 30 11.21 -10.84 -2.99
CA TYR A 30 12.21 -10.13 -2.19
C TYR A 30 12.70 -8.87 -2.88
N ILE A 31 12.97 -8.93 -4.19
CA ILE A 31 13.38 -7.76 -4.97
C ILE A 31 12.29 -6.68 -4.93
N GLN A 32 11.01 -7.05 -5.04
CA GLN A 32 9.91 -6.10 -4.96
C GLN A 32 9.82 -5.45 -3.59
N VAL A 33 9.93 -6.22 -2.51
CA VAL A 33 9.95 -5.69 -1.14
C VAL A 33 11.10 -4.71 -0.94
N MET A 34 12.32 -5.06 -1.41
CA MET A 34 13.49 -4.18 -1.31
C MET A 34 13.33 -2.89 -2.12
N LYS A 35 12.77 -2.97 -3.33
CA LYS A 35 12.47 -1.78 -4.14
C LYS A 35 11.50 -0.86 -3.42
N THR A 36 10.42 -1.40 -2.88
CA THR A 36 9.43 -0.64 -2.14
C THR A 36 10.05 0.03 -0.90
N ALA A 37 10.84 -0.71 -0.13
CA ALA A 37 11.53 -0.17 1.04
C ALA A 37 12.49 0.97 0.66
N SER A 38 13.26 0.81 -0.44
CA SER A 38 14.17 1.85 -0.93
C SER A 38 13.43 3.11 -1.37
N VAL A 39 12.27 2.97 -2.04
CA VAL A 39 11.43 4.11 -2.41
C VAL A 39 10.90 4.83 -1.19
N ILE A 40 10.41 4.09 -0.19
CA ILE A 40 9.93 4.67 1.08
C ILE A 40 11.04 5.46 1.78
N GLN A 41 12.26 4.90 1.85
CA GLN A 41 13.41 5.58 2.45
C GLN A 41 13.79 6.85 1.68
N ALA A 42 13.82 6.78 0.34
CA ALA A 42 14.10 7.94 -0.50
C ALA A 42 13.07 9.05 -0.31
N LEU A 43 11.78 8.70 -0.27
CA LEU A 43 10.71 9.65 0.01
C LEU A 43 10.83 10.26 1.41
N ALA A 44 11.16 9.47 2.42
CA ALA A 44 11.40 9.98 3.77
C ALA A 44 12.56 10.97 3.81
N ALA A 45 13.67 10.67 3.12
CA ALA A 45 14.82 11.57 3.02
C ALA A 45 14.47 12.88 2.30
N ILE A 46 13.72 12.81 1.20
CA ILE A 46 13.22 14.00 0.47
C ILE A 46 12.32 14.84 1.39
N LYS A 47 11.37 14.21 2.07
CA LYS A 47 10.49 14.90 3.02
C LYS A 47 11.27 15.60 4.13
N ALA A 48 12.31 14.96 4.66
CA ALA A 48 13.14 15.52 5.72
C ALA A 48 14.01 16.71 5.25
N SER A 49 14.39 16.77 3.98
CA SER A 49 15.25 17.82 3.43
C SER A 49 14.50 18.97 2.75
N ASP A 50 13.26 18.76 2.34
CA ASP A 50 12.47 19.75 1.60
C ASP A 50 11.71 20.68 2.58
N PRO A 51 11.98 22.00 2.53
CA PRO A 51 11.32 23.00 3.39
C PRO A 51 9.78 22.99 3.30
N ARG A 52 9.21 22.49 2.21
CA ARG A 52 7.76 22.38 2.05
C ARG A 52 7.12 21.44 3.08
N TYR A 53 7.87 20.46 3.57
CA TYR A 53 7.42 19.55 4.62
C TYR A 53 7.70 20.06 6.06
N ALA A 54 8.46 21.15 6.21
CA ALA A 54 8.72 21.76 7.51
C ALA A 54 7.56 22.64 8.00
N ASP A 55 6.68 23.09 7.11
CA ASP A 55 5.54 23.97 7.47
C ASP A 55 4.29 23.12 7.79
N PRO A 56 3.88 23.02 9.08
CA PRO A 56 2.74 22.19 9.48
C PRO A 56 1.38 22.68 8.93
N ARG A 57 1.31 23.88 8.37
CA ARG A 57 0.09 24.38 7.73
C ARG A 57 -0.16 23.74 6.36
N ARG A 58 0.88 23.21 5.74
CA ARG A 58 0.77 22.56 4.42
C ARG A 58 0.16 21.17 4.59
N LEU A 59 -0.85 20.85 3.78
CA LEU A 59 -1.51 19.55 3.78
C LEU A 59 -0.55 18.39 3.45
N LEU A 60 0.47 18.65 2.64
CA LEU A 60 1.47 17.68 2.22
C LEU A 60 2.19 16.99 3.41
N VAL A 61 2.36 17.72 4.52
CA VAL A 61 2.98 17.20 5.75
C VAL A 61 2.15 16.08 6.39
N HIS A 62 0.84 16.16 6.23
CA HIS A 62 -0.14 15.25 6.80
C HIS A 62 -0.50 14.08 5.89
N GLY A 63 0.18 13.95 4.75
CA GLY A 63 -0.04 12.84 3.83
C GLY A 63 0.16 11.47 4.50
N ALA A 64 -0.86 10.62 4.42
CA ALA A 64 -0.85 9.23 4.85
C ALA A 64 -1.62 8.40 3.83
N GLN A 65 -1.19 7.19 3.58
CA GLN A 65 -1.78 6.29 2.61
C GLN A 65 -2.32 5.05 3.33
N TYR A 66 -3.61 4.85 3.26
CA TYR A 66 -4.31 3.67 3.75
C TYR A 66 -5.02 2.96 2.60
N TRP A 67 -5.74 3.72 1.76
CA TRP A 67 -6.48 3.25 0.59
C TRP A 67 -6.23 4.13 -0.64
N SER A 68 -6.00 5.44 -0.49
CA SER A 68 -5.71 6.34 -1.62
C SER A 68 -4.35 6.06 -2.26
N GLN A 69 -4.20 6.43 -3.54
CA GLN A 69 -2.97 6.19 -4.31
C GLN A 69 -1.79 7.08 -3.91
N ASN A 70 -2.05 8.35 -3.55
CA ASN A 70 -1.03 9.38 -3.43
C ASN A 70 -1.04 10.10 -2.07
N TYR A 71 -1.29 9.37 -0.99
CA TYR A 71 -1.28 9.91 0.38
C TYR A 71 -2.43 10.86 0.72
N GLU A 72 -3.51 10.89 -0.09
CA GLU A 72 -4.64 11.79 0.08
C GLU A 72 -5.41 11.51 1.37
N ASP A 73 -5.45 10.27 1.86
CA ASP A 73 -6.19 9.89 3.07
C ASP A 73 -5.84 10.78 4.27
N GLY A 74 -4.55 10.97 4.53
CA GLY A 74 -4.09 11.81 5.62
C GLY A 74 -4.37 13.29 5.38
N MET A 75 -4.24 13.76 4.13
CA MET A 75 -4.54 15.15 3.77
C MET A 75 -6.03 15.47 3.93
N ILE A 76 -6.90 14.56 3.50
CA ILE A 76 -8.36 14.69 3.64
C ILE A 76 -8.75 14.70 5.14
N ALA A 77 -8.19 13.79 5.93
CA ALA A 77 -8.42 13.75 7.37
C ALA A 77 -8.01 15.07 8.04
N GLU A 78 -6.87 15.64 7.65
CA GLU A 78 -6.38 16.91 8.19
C GLU A 78 -7.25 18.10 7.75
N ILE A 79 -7.78 18.09 6.51
CA ILE A 79 -8.73 19.11 6.06
C ILE A 79 -9.94 19.11 7.00
N PHE A 80 -10.59 17.97 7.19
CA PHE A 80 -11.78 17.90 8.05
C PHE A 80 -11.49 18.16 9.52
N ARG A 81 -10.29 17.83 9.99
CA ARG A 81 -9.86 18.22 11.34
C ARG A 81 -9.78 19.74 11.51
N ARG A 82 -9.35 20.48 10.49
CA ARG A 82 -9.22 21.96 10.53
C ARG A 82 -10.56 22.67 10.39
N ILE A 83 -11.38 22.25 9.42
CA ILE A 83 -12.62 22.94 9.11
C ILE A 83 -13.84 22.39 9.86
N GLY A 84 -13.71 21.23 10.48
CA GLY A 84 -14.82 20.48 11.05
C GLY A 84 -15.71 19.83 10.01
N THR A 85 -16.75 19.15 10.47
CA THR A 85 -17.74 18.48 9.61
C THR A 85 -19.15 18.73 10.13
N THR A 86 -20.05 19.11 9.26
CA THR A 86 -21.49 19.26 9.55
C THR A 86 -22.29 18.03 9.13
N SER A 87 -21.92 17.42 8.00
CA SER A 87 -22.45 16.14 7.54
C SER A 87 -21.29 15.21 7.19
N ARG A 88 -21.49 13.92 7.44
CA ARG A 88 -20.49 12.89 7.07
C ARG A 88 -20.96 12.14 5.84
N THR A 89 -21.11 12.89 4.75
CA THR A 89 -21.52 12.34 3.47
C THR A 89 -20.49 12.67 2.39
N PHE A 90 -20.34 11.78 1.42
CA PHE A 90 -19.43 11.95 0.29
C PHE A 90 -20.06 11.48 -1.02
N LEU A 91 -19.48 11.94 -2.13
CA LEU A 91 -19.68 11.44 -3.47
C LEU A 91 -18.32 11.34 -4.15
N GLU A 92 -18.00 10.20 -4.72
CA GLU A 92 -16.79 9.99 -5.52
C GLU A 92 -17.15 9.39 -6.87
N ILE A 93 -16.51 9.89 -7.93
CA ILE A 93 -16.73 9.47 -9.31
C ILE A 93 -15.42 8.89 -9.85
N GLY A 94 -15.51 7.80 -10.62
CA GLY A 94 -14.36 7.12 -11.19
C GLY A 94 -13.66 6.23 -10.16
N VAL A 95 -14.42 5.46 -9.42
CA VAL A 95 -13.93 4.64 -8.30
C VAL A 95 -13.32 3.30 -8.72
N GLY A 96 -13.44 2.91 -9.99
CA GLY A 96 -12.95 1.62 -10.47
C GLY A 96 -13.53 0.46 -9.68
N ASP A 97 -12.67 -0.40 -9.16
CA ASP A 97 -13.05 -1.54 -8.31
C ASP A 97 -13.18 -1.20 -6.81
N GLY A 98 -12.98 0.05 -6.44
CA GLY A 98 -13.08 0.52 -5.05
C GLY A 98 -11.85 0.30 -4.18
N SER A 99 -10.74 -0.22 -4.74
CA SER A 99 -9.55 -0.59 -3.97
C SER A 99 -8.62 0.59 -3.64
N GLU A 100 -8.67 1.67 -4.43
CA GLU A 100 -7.73 2.78 -4.37
C GLU A 100 -8.43 4.15 -4.33
N ASN A 101 -9.46 4.27 -3.50
CA ASN A 101 -10.33 5.44 -3.47
C ASN A 101 -9.98 6.43 -2.36
N ASN A 102 -10.22 7.72 -2.63
CA ASN A 102 -10.03 8.80 -1.65
C ASN A 102 -11.05 8.79 -0.51
N THR A 103 -12.24 8.20 -0.74
CA THR A 103 -13.32 8.18 0.27
C THR A 103 -13.41 6.89 1.05
N THR A 104 -12.61 5.86 0.75
CA THR A 104 -12.61 4.60 1.49
C THR A 104 -12.19 4.82 2.95
N ALA A 105 -11.20 5.69 3.21
CA ALA A 105 -10.81 6.08 4.56
C ALA A 105 -11.95 6.79 5.31
N LEU A 106 -12.73 7.62 4.63
CA LEU A 106 -13.90 8.28 5.21
C LEU A 106 -14.98 7.25 5.57
N LEU A 107 -15.27 6.32 4.67
CA LEU A 107 -16.23 5.23 4.92
C LEU A 107 -15.84 4.43 6.17
N ALA A 108 -14.56 4.07 6.32
CA ALA A 108 -14.03 3.37 7.48
C ALA A 108 -14.17 4.17 8.79
N THR A 109 -14.31 5.50 8.72
CA THR A 109 -14.49 6.39 9.88
C THR A 109 -15.95 6.82 10.11
N GLY A 110 -16.90 6.11 9.48
CA GLY A 110 -18.33 6.29 9.72
C GLY A 110 -18.99 7.35 8.84
N TRP A 111 -18.38 7.69 7.73
CA TRP A 111 -19.04 8.48 6.68
C TRP A 111 -19.88 7.55 5.81
N SER A 112 -20.84 8.11 5.08
CA SER A 112 -21.68 7.42 4.10
C SER A 112 -21.74 8.21 2.80
N GLY A 113 -21.97 7.53 1.67
CA GLY A 113 -22.00 8.25 0.39
C GLY A 113 -22.26 7.33 -0.80
N TRP A 114 -21.96 7.85 -1.96
CA TRP A 114 -22.11 7.15 -3.23
C TRP A 114 -20.78 7.11 -3.99
N TRP A 115 -20.54 5.97 -4.56
CA TRP A 115 -19.49 5.75 -5.55
C TRP A 115 -20.15 5.57 -6.91
N ILE A 116 -19.64 6.31 -7.90
CA ILE A 116 -20.15 6.27 -9.27
C ILE A 116 -18.99 5.84 -10.18
N GLU A 117 -19.21 4.78 -10.91
CA GLU A 117 -18.33 4.31 -11.98
C GLU A 117 -19.07 4.38 -13.31
N GLY A 118 -18.36 4.71 -14.43
CA GLY A 118 -18.92 4.89 -15.77
C GLY A 118 -18.90 3.64 -16.61
#